data_5c2b60e8e66c3396a4c656b02bd10467
#
_entry.id   5c2b60e8e66c3396a4c656b02bd10467
#
_cell.length_a   1.000
_cell.length_b   1.000
_cell.length_c   1.000
_cell.angle_alpha   90.00
_cell.angle_beta   90.00
_cell.angle_gamma   90.00
#
_symmetry.space_group_name_H-M   'P 1'
#
loop_
_entity.id
_entity.type
_entity.pdbx_description
1 polymer ?
#
loop_
_entity_poly.entity_id
_entity_poly.type
_entity_poly.pdbx_seq_one_letter_code
_entity_poly.pdbx_strand_id
1 'polypeptide(L)'
;MIGECLEQDLPFGVVLIKEGLEVGAPADPERIGTSTRILRSEILDQGRMNIVTKGERRFEIEEIIQRVPHVVGRVRFLVELEGEGCAELIPQINDEYVDLVKNLTALTGGYTSRVEIPEDPIELSYAIAGNLNLEPHLRQSLLVTETAATRLFDLIPLLKQGNETLREQITKQNPFQGNRLN
;
A
#
# COMPACT_ATOMS: atom_id res chain seq x y z
N MET A 1 2.02 23.22 5.02
CA MET A 1 2.18 22.14 4.00
C MET A 1 0.84 21.57 3.54
N ILE A 2 0.08 20.77 4.36
CA ILE A 2 -1.17 20.15 3.85
C ILE A 2 -2.20 21.19 3.38
N GLY A 3 -2.37 22.32 4.08
CA GLY A 3 -3.23 23.42 3.63
C GLY A 3 -2.84 23.97 2.26
N GLU A 4 -1.58 24.19 2.01
CA GLU A 4 -1.05 24.63 0.70
C GLU A 4 -1.30 23.59 -0.40
N CYS A 5 -1.12 22.30 -0.07
CA CYS A 5 -1.43 21.23 -1.03
C CYS A 5 -2.91 21.21 -1.41
N LEU A 6 -3.81 21.47 -0.45
CA LEU A 6 -5.25 21.54 -0.71
C LEU A 6 -5.64 22.78 -1.53
N GLU A 7 -5.06 23.94 -1.20
CA GLU A 7 -5.38 25.21 -1.87
C GLU A 7 -4.89 25.23 -3.33
N GLN A 8 -3.76 24.58 -3.62
CA GLN A 8 -3.10 24.62 -4.92
C GLN A 8 -3.21 23.31 -5.70
N ASP A 9 -3.93 22.32 -5.17
CA ASP A 9 -4.02 20.97 -5.73
C ASP A 9 -2.64 20.33 -6.02
N LEU A 10 -1.70 20.50 -5.07
CA LEU A 10 -0.35 19.97 -5.19
C LEU A 10 -0.22 18.61 -4.50
N PRO A 11 0.53 17.67 -5.08
CA PRO A 11 0.90 16.44 -4.39
C PRO A 11 1.96 16.72 -3.31
N PHE A 12 2.04 15.82 -2.34
CA PHE A 12 3.11 15.79 -1.35
C PHE A 12 3.76 14.42 -1.29
N GLY A 13 4.99 14.35 -0.78
CA GLY A 13 5.74 13.09 -0.64
C GLY A 13 5.40 12.37 0.67
N VAL A 14 5.19 11.06 0.59
CA VAL A 14 5.12 10.16 1.74
C VAL A 14 6.31 9.22 1.68
N VAL A 15 7.06 9.16 2.77
CA VAL A 15 8.26 8.32 2.92
C VAL A 15 8.26 7.63 4.27
N LEU A 16 8.82 6.43 4.34
CA LEU A 16 9.05 5.76 5.60
C LEU A 16 10.18 6.47 6.37
N ILE A 17 10.01 6.61 7.67
CA ILE A 17 11.07 7.08 8.57
C ILE A 17 12.09 5.95 8.71
N LYS A 18 13.34 6.24 8.34
CA LYS A 18 14.47 5.35 8.51
C LYS A 18 15.01 5.42 9.95
N GLU A 19 15.24 6.64 10.43
CA GLU A 19 15.73 6.90 11.77
C GLU A 19 15.04 8.14 12.35
N GLY A 20 14.73 8.10 13.65
CA GLY A 20 14.08 9.20 14.35
C GLY A 20 12.67 8.87 14.81
N LEU A 21 11.95 9.92 15.24
CA LEU A 21 10.57 9.81 15.74
C LEU A 21 9.60 10.49 14.77
N GLU A 22 8.38 9.98 14.74
CA GLU A 22 7.30 10.54 13.92
C GLU A 22 6.92 11.97 14.33
N VAL A 23 7.10 12.31 15.60
CA VAL A 23 6.79 13.62 16.17
C VAL A 23 7.99 14.17 16.93
N GLY A 24 8.29 15.45 16.72
CA GLY A 24 9.38 16.15 17.41
C GLY A 24 10.45 16.66 16.45
N ALA A 25 11.69 16.18 16.61
CA ALA A 25 12.79 16.56 15.71
C ALA A 25 12.60 15.96 14.31
N PRO A 26 13.13 16.59 13.26
CA PRO A 26 13.08 16.03 11.91
C PRO A 26 13.70 14.64 11.86
N ALA A 27 12.94 13.66 11.37
CA ALA A 27 13.42 12.30 11.18
C ALA A 27 14.18 12.17 9.85
N ASP A 28 15.04 11.17 9.75
CA ASP A 28 15.69 10.82 8.49
C ASP A 28 14.77 9.88 7.69
N PRO A 29 14.37 10.27 6.46
CA PRO A 29 13.50 9.47 5.62
C PRO A 29 14.27 8.38 4.88
N GLU A 30 13.57 7.31 4.49
CA GLU A 30 14.02 6.42 3.43
C GLU A 30 14.17 7.20 2.10
N ARG A 31 15.06 6.71 1.22
CA ARG A 31 15.32 7.42 -0.05
C ARG A 31 14.17 7.33 -1.05
N ILE A 32 13.43 6.23 -1.05
CA ILE A 32 12.32 6.00 -1.97
C ILE A 32 11.01 6.19 -1.24
N GLY A 33 10.14 6.99 -1.83
CA GLY A 33 8.80 7.29 -1.37
C GLY A 33 7.80 7.37 -2.50
N THR A 34 6.59 7.83 -2.17
CA THR A 34 5.48 7.96 -3.11
C THR A 34 4.93 9.37 -3.06
N SER A 35 4.80 10.03 -4.23
CA SER A 35 4.01 11.25 -4.35
C SER A 35 2.53 10.91 -4.19
N THR A 36 1.83 11.74 -3.44
CA THR A 36 0.50 11.43 -2.97
C THR A 36 -0.39 12.64 -3.14
N ARG A 37 -1.58 12.45 -3.72
CA ARG A 37 -2.60 13.49 -3.89
C ARG A 37 -3.72 13.32 -2.87
N ILE A 38 -4.22 14.42 -2.34
CA ILE A 38 -5.34 14.43 -1.41
C ILE A 38 -6.63 14.31 -2.23
N LEU A 39 -7.42 13.26 -1.95
CA LEU A 39 -8.73 13.04 -2.56
C LEU A 39 -9.86 13.66 -1.73
N ARG A 40 -9.71 13.64 -0.41
CA ARG A 40 -10.70 14.15 0.55
C ARG A 40 -10.01 14.61 1.80
N SER A 41 -10.52 15.67 2.40
CA SER A 41 -10.09 16.17 3.71
C SER A 41 -11.28 16.46 4.59
N GLU A 42 -11.10 16.26 5.90
CA GLU A 42 -12.07 16.58 6.95
C GLU A 42 -11.33 17.28 8.09
N ILE A 43 -11.76 18.49 8.39
CA ILE A 43 -11.19 19.26 9.50
C ILE A 43 -11.87 18.81 10.79
N LEU A 44 -11.07 18.44 11.77
CA LEU A 44 -11.49 18.04 13.10
C LEU A 44 -11.23 19.16 14.12
N ASP A 45 -11.72 18.95 15.35
CA ASP A 45 -11.47 19.87 16.46
C ASP A 45 -9.96 20.06 16.73
N GLN A 46 -9.59 21.25 17.21
CA GLN A 46 -8.22 21.64 17.57
C GLN A 46 -7.23 21.67 16.38
N GLY A 47 -7.71 21.89 15.15
CA GLY A 47 -6.87 22.01 13.96
C GLY A 47 -6.31 20.68 13.45
N ARG A 48 -6.78 19.55 13.96
CA ARG A 48 -6.48 18.23 13.40
C ARG A 48 -7.22 18.07 12.08
N MET A 49 -6.69 17.20 11.22
CA MET A 49 -7.27 16.94 9.91
C MET A 49 -7.17 15.46 9.57
N ASN A 50 -8.26 14.86 9.12
CA ASN A 50 -8.24 13.58 8.43
C ASN A 50 -8.13 13.83 6.92
N ILE A 51 -7.24 13.12 6.28
CA ILE A 51 -7.09 13.17 4.83
C ILE A 51 -7.16 11.76 4.23
N VAL A 52 -7.85 11.63 3.11
CA VAL A 52 -7.81 10.45 2.26
C VAL A 52 -6.95 10.77 1.06
N THR A 53 -5.96 9.96 0.81
CA THR A 53 -4.94 10.23 -0.20
C THR A 53 -4.80 9.05 -1.17
N LYS A 54 -4.31 9.34 -2.38
CA LYS A 54 -3.95 8.32 -3.38
C LYS A 54 -2.49 8.51 -3.75
N GLY A 55 -1.70 7.43 -3.67
CA GLY A 55 -0.36 7.37 -4.23
C GLY A 55 -0.42 7.47 -5.75
N GLU A 56 0.50 8.24 -6.34
CA GLU A 56 0.55 8.46 -7.79
C GLU A 56 1.81 7.88 -8.42
N ARG A 57 2.98 8.30 -7.93
CA ARG A 57 4.27 7.94 -8.53
C ARG A 57 5.33 7.72 -7.48
N ARG A 58 6.18 6.73 -7.67
CA ARG A 58 7.39 6.57 -6.85
C ARG A 58 8.42 7.64 -7.19
N PHE A 59 9.14 8.06 -6.18
CA PHE A 59 10.28 8.97 -6.35
C PHE A 59 11.46 8.53 -5.49
N GLU A 60 12.63 8.98 -5.89
CA GLU A 60 13.87 8.91 -5.11
C GLU A 60 14.24 10.32 -4.65
N ILE A 61 14.55 10.46 -3.36
CA ILE A 61 15.10 11.72 -2.81
C ILE A 61 16.57 11.84 -3.24
N GLU A 62 16.86 12.85 -4.03
CA GLU A 62 18.22 13.19 -4.43
C GLU A 62 18.92 14.05 -3.37
N GLU A 63 18.18 15.00 -2.79
CA GLU A 63 18.72 15.97 -1.83
C GLU A 63 17.64 16.48 -0.90
N ILE A 64 17.95 16.59 0.40
CA ILE A 64 17.10 17.30 1.38
C ILE A 64 17.51 18.77 1.39
N ILE A 65 16.63 19.64 0.92
CA ILE A 65 16.86 21.08 0.82
C ILE A 65 16.51 21.78 2.13
N GLN A 66 15.45 21.31 2.81
CA GLN A 66 14.96 21.90 4.04
C GLN A 66 14.46 20.81 5.00
N ARG A 67 14.66 21.00 6.30
CA ARG A 67 14.18 20.08 7.34
C ARG A 67 13.09 20.68 8.23
N VAL A 68 13.00 21.99 8.34
CA VAL A 68 12.09 22.73 9.23
C VAL A 68 11.39 23.83 8.46
N PRO A 69 10.07 24.06 8.60
CA PRO A 69 9.11 23.40 9.51
C PRO A 69 8.64 22.03 9.05
N HIS A 70 8.87 21.66 7.81
CA HIS A 70 8.65 20.33 7.22
C HIS A 70 9.79 20.03 6.24
N VAL A 71 9.96 18.75 5.96
CA VAL A 71 11.01 18.31 5.02
C VAL A 71 10.63 18.71 3.60
N VAL A 72 11.57 19.34 2.91
CA VAL A 72 11.50 19.63 1.46
C VAL A 72 12.73 19.04 0.81
N GLY A 73 12.53 18.31 -0.27
CA GLY A 73 13.61 17.66 -1.01
C GLY A 73 13.49 17.83 -2.52
N ARG A 74 14.62 17.72 -3.20
CA ARG A 74 14.66 17.49 -4.64
C ARG A 74 14.48 16.01 -4.87
N VAL A 75 13.54 15.66 -5.74
CA VAL A 75 13.21 14.28 -6.04
C VAL A 75 13.31 13.98 -7.52
N ARG A 76 13.65 12.74 -7.85
CA ARG A 76 13.58 12.18 -9.18
C ARG A 76 12.48 11.12 -9.23
N PHE A 77 11.50 11.29 -10.10
CA PHE A 77 10.47 10.26 -10.28
C PHE A 77 11.05 9.01 -10.93
N LEU A 78 10.65 7.87 -10.40
CA LEU A 78 11.07 6.57 -10.90
C LEU A 78 10.15 6.11 -12.04
N VAL A 79 10.74 5.40 -12.99
CA VAL A 79 10.00 4.75 -14.07
C VAL A 79 9.48 3.41 -13.56
N GLU A 80 8.22 3.12 -13.83
CA GLU A 80 7.64 1.82 -13.54
C GLU A 80 7.98 0.86 -14.69
N LEU A 81 8.47 -0.32 -14.35
CA LEU A 81 8.84 -1.37 -15.28
C LEU A 81 8.03 -2.64 -14.99
N GLU A 82 7.51 -3.26 -16.04
CA GLU A 82 6.80 -4.53 -15.91
C GLU A 82 7.76 -5.67 -15.54
N GLY A 83 8.87 -5.78 -16.26
CA GLY A 83 9.87 -6.85 -16.09
C GLY A 83 9.51 -8.11 -16.86
N GLU A 84 10.52 -8.97 -17.07
CA GLU A 84 10.35 -10.25 -17.76
C GLU A 84 9.65 -11.28 -16.87
N GLY A 85 8.88 -12.19 -17.47
CA GLY A 85 8.20 -13.28 -16.76
C GLY A 85 6.95 -12.85 -16.02
N CYS A 86 6.49 -11.61 -16.19
CA CYS A 86 5.30 -11.11 -15.50
C CYS A 86 4.04 -11.89 -15.87
N ALA A 87 3.85 -12.17 -17.15
CA ALA A 87 2.67 -12.85 -17.68
C ALA A 87 2.48 -14.27 -17.11
N GLU A 88 3.57 -14.99 -16.82
CA GLU A 88 3.54 -16.34 -16.25
C GLU A 88 3.07 -16.35 -14.78
N LEU A 89 3.26 -15.25 -14.07
CA LEU A 89 2.87 -15.11 -12.66
C LEU A 89 1.38 -14.77 -12.51
N ILE A 90 0.80 -14.06 -13.47
CA ILE A 90 -0.55 -13.49 -13.39
C ILE A 90 -1.64 -14.52 -13.05
N PRO A 91 -1.73 -15.72 -13.68
CA PRO A 91 -2.81 -16.66 -13.36
C PRO A 91 -2.84 -17.06 -11.90
N GLN A 92 -1.69 -17.46 -11.34
CA GLN A 92 -1.58 -17.84 -9.93
C GLN A 92 -1.89 -16.68 -8.97
N ILE A 93 -1.41 -15.50 -9.32
CA ILE A 93 -1.62 -14.29 -8.48
C ILE A 93 -3.07 -13.87 -8.47
N ASN A 94 -3.75 -13.94 -9.60
CA ASN A 94 -5.16 -13.59 -9.69
C ASN A 94 -6.03 -14.46 -8.79
N ASP A 95 -5.79 -15.77 -8.76
CA ASP A 95 -6.52 -16.70 -7.89
C ASP A 95 -6.33 -16.34 -6.41
N GLU A 96 -5.07 -16.15 -5.99
CA GLU A 96 -4.74 -15.78 -4.61
C GLU A 96 -5.27 -14.39 -4.23
N TYR A 97 -5.26 -13.42 -5.15
CA TYR A 97 -5.77 -12.07 -4.90
C TYR A 97 -7.29 -12.06 -4.78
N VAL A 98 -7.99 -12.82 -5.62
CA VAL A 98 -9.45 -13.00 -5.49
C VAL A 98 -9.80 -13.58 -4.12
N ASP A 99 -9.07 -14.58 -3.66
CA ASP A 99 -9.25 -15.18 -2.34
C ASP A 99 -8.98 -14.16 -1.23
N LEU A 100 -7.92 -13.34 -1.35
CA LEU A 100 -7.61 -12.29 -0.39
C LEU A 100 -8.78 -11.30 -0.23
N VAL A 101 -9.30 -10.77 -1.34
CA VAL A 101 -10.39 -9.79 -1.32
C VAL A 101 -11.68 -10.40 -0.75
N LYS A 102 -11.99 -11.66 -1.09
CA LYS A 102 -13.14 -12.39 -0.54
C LYS A 102 -12.99 -12.59 0.97
N ASN A 103 -11.81 -13.01 1.44
CA ASN A 103 -11.52 -13.22 2.85
C ASN A 103 -11.61 -11.91 3.64
N LEU A 104 -11.04 -10.81 3.14
CA LEU A 104 -11.14 -9.48 3.75
C LEU A 104 -12.60 -9.02 3.87
N THR A 105 -13.38 -9.23 2.80
CA THR A 105 -14.82 -8.89 2.79
C THR A 105 -15.60 -9.72 3.81
N ALA A 106 -15.34 -11.04 3.86
CA ALA A 106 -15.98 -11.94 4.82
C ALA A 106 -15.64 -11.59 6.28
N LEU A 107 -14.41 -11.16 6.55
CA LEU A 107 -13.98 -10.75 7.90
C LEU A 107 -14.78 -9.55 8.42
N THR A 108 -15.22 -8.66 7.54
CA THR A 108 -16.08 -7.51 7.88
C THR A 108 -17.57 -7.83 7.85
N GLY A 109 -17.94 -9.10 7.68
CA GLY A 109 -19.33 -9.56 7.60
C GLY A 109 -20.00 -9.30 6.25
N GLY A 110 -19.22 -8.93 5.24
CA GLY A 110 -19.70 -8.71 3.86
C GLY A 110 -19.59 -9.97 2.99
N TYR A 111 -20.11 -9.83 1.77
CA TYR A 111 -19.99 -10.83 0.70
C TYR A 111 -19.72 -10.10 -0.62
N THR A 112 -18.78 -10.59 -1.42
CA THR A 112 -18.58 -10.14 -2.80
C THR A 112 -18.63 -11.32 -3.76
N SER A 113 -19.41 -11.18 -4.82
CA SER A 113 -19.47 -12.16 -5.91
C SER A 113 -18.50 -11.83 -7.04
N ARG A 114 -18.05 -10.57 -7.11
CA ARG A 114 -17.15 -10.08 -8.16
C ARG A 114 -16.02 -9.30 -7.52
N VAL A 115 -14.80 -9.66 -7.87
CA VAL A 115 -13.57 -8.94 -7.51
C VAL A 115 -13.05 -8.29 -8.77
N GLU A 116 -12.81 -6.99 -8.70
CA GLU A 116 -12.14 -6.27 -9.79
C GLU A 116 -10.63 -6.49 -9.63
N ILE A 117 -10.01 -7.03 -10.66
CA ILE A 117 -8.57 -7.29 -10.71
C ILE A 117 -7.98 -6.27 -11.68
N PRO A 118 -6.98 -5.50 -11.28
CA PRO A 118 -6.25 -4.63 -12.20
C PRO A 118 -5.66 -5.44 -13.36
N GLU A 119 -5.88 -4.99 -14.59
CA GLU A 119 -5.33 -5.63 -15.79
C GLU A 119 -3.83 -5.34 -15.96
N ASP A 120 -3.40 -4.15 -15.52
CA ASP A 120 -2.00 -3.75 -15.53
C ASP A 120 -1.25 -4.44 -14.39
N PRO A 121 -0.19 -5.24 -14.68
CA PRO A 121 0.61 -5.91 -13.67
C PRO A 121 1.26 -4.97 -12.64
N ILE A 122 1.59 -3.76 -13.03
CA ILE A 122 2.14 -2.74 -12.12
C ILE A 122 1.07 -2.35 -11.10
N GLU A 123 -0.13 -1.99 -11.56
CA GLU A 123 -1.26 -1.65 -10.69
C GLU A 123 -1.66 -2.83 -9.80
N LEU A 124 -1.71 -4.05 -10.36
CA LEU A 124 -2.01 -5.26 -9.60
C LEU A 124 -1.03 -5.47 -8.45
N SER A 125 0.27 -5.31 -8.71
CA SER A 125 1.30 -5.49 -7.68
C SER A 125 1.14 -4.52 -6.50
N TYR A 126 0.77 -3.27 -6.76
CA TYR A 126 0.48 -2.29 -5.72
C TYR A 126 -0.85 -2.53 -5.02
N ALA A 127 -1.88 -2.95 -5.75
CA ALA A 127 -3.18 -3.30 -5.16
C ALA A 127 -3.04 -4.45 -4.16
N ILE A 128 -2.27 -5.48 -4.49
CA ILE A 128 -1.98 -6.60 -3.61
C ILE A 128 -1.23 -6.12 -2.35
N ALA A 129 -0.11 -5.40 -2.54
CA ALA A 129 0.69 -4.90 -1.42
C ALA A 129 -0.11 -3.98 -0.48
N GLY A 130 -1.04 -3.19 -1.03
CA GLY A 130 -1.92 -2.30 -0.26
C GLY A 130 -2.98 -3.04 0.56
N ASN A 131 -3.45 -4.20 0.09
CA ASN A 131 -4.47 -5.01 0.77
C ASN A 131 -3.89 -5.99 1.82
N LEU A 132 -2.58 -6.23 1.80
CA LEU A 132 -1.90 -7.05 2.80
C LEU A 132 -1.53 -6.23 4.03
N ASN A 133 -1.74 -6.81 5.22
CA ASN A 133 -1.26 -6.21 6.47
C ASN A 133 0.22 -6.54 6.69
N LEU A 134 1.09 -5.77 6.03
CA LEU A 134 2.54 -5.95 6.05
C LEU A 134 3.21 -4.97 7.02
N GLU A 135 4.29 -5.41 7.65
CA GLU A 135 5.17 -4.54 8.43
C GLU A 135 5.77 -3.42 7.57
N PRO A 136 6.01 -2.21 8.13
CA PRO A 136 6.47 -1.05 7.36
C PRO A 136 7.73 -1.30 6.53
N HIS A 137 8.72 -2.02 7.08
CA HIS A 137 9.95 -2.33 6.35
C HIS A 137 9.74 -3.28 5.18
N LEU A 138 8.79 -4.21 5.29
CA LEU A 138 8.43 -5.11 4.18
C LEU A 138 7.67 -4.36 3.09
N ARG A 139 6.79 -3.43 3.47
CA ARG A 139 6.16 -2.50 2.50
C ARG A 139 7.20 -1.65 1.78
N GLN A 140 8.21 -1.17 2.50
CA GLN A 140 9.31 -0.39 1.92
C GLN A 140 10.14 -1.24 0.95
N SER A 141 10.46 -2.50 1.27
CA SER A 141 11.20 -3.38 0.35
C SER A 141 10.43 -3.60 -0.95
N LEU A 142 9.12 -3.84 -0.89
CA LEU A 142 8.26 -3.96 -2.07
C LEU A 142 8.19 -2.64 -2.86
N LEU A 143 8.18 -1.49 -2.18
CA LEU A 143 8.18 -0.17 -2.85
C LEU A 143 9.49 0.09 -3.58
N VAL A 144 10.63 -0.37 -3.06
CA VAL A 144 11.96 -0.21 -3.65
C VAL A 144 12.16 -1.11 -4.87
N THR A 145 11.45 -2.25 -4.94
CA THR A 145 11.56 -3.22 -6.04
C THR A 145 11.32 -2.56 -7.40
N GLU A 146 12.25 -2.73 -8.33
CA GLU A 146 12.26 -2.01 -9.61
C GLU A 146 11.14 -2.43 -10.55
N THR A 147 10.88 -3.75 -10.67
CA THR A 147 9.93 -4.28 -11.66
C THR A 147 8.68 -4.86 -10.99
N ALA A 148 7.54 -4.82 -11.70
CA ALA A 148 6.32 -5.48 -11.27
C ALA A 148 6.50 -7.00 -11.17
N ALA A 149 7.22 -7.63 -12.11
CA ALA A 149 7.47 -9.06 -12.09
C ALA A 149 8.16 -9.50 -10.79
N THR A 150 9.25 -8.82 -10.40
CA THR A 150 9.95 -9.13 -9.13
C THR A 150 9.05 -8.88 -7.94
N ARG A 151 8.32 -7.76 -7.92
CA ARG A 151 7.40 -7.43 -6.83
C ARG A 151 6.28 -8.46 -6.69
N LEU A 152 5.69 -8.90 -7.82
CA LEU A 152 4.65 -9.94 -7.83
C LEU A 152 5.20 -11.29 -7.35
N PHE A 153 6.42 -11.65 -7.78
CA PHE A 153 7.07 -12.86 -7.29
C PHE A 153 7.26 -12.85 -5.76
N ASP A 154 7.73 -11.74 -5.21
CA ASP A 154 7.91 -11.56 -3.77
C ASP A 154 6.56 -11.54 -3.00
N LEU A 155 5.48 -11.11 -3.66
CA LEU A 155 4.14 -11.07 -3.08
C LEU A 155 3.47 -12.45 -3.00
N ILE A 156 3.82 -13.43 -3.83
CA ILE A 156 3.18 -14.76 -3.83
C ILE A 156 3.17 -15.42 -2.45
N PRO A 157 4.31 -15.59 -1.75
CA PRO A 157 4.32 -16.20 -0.43
C PRO A 157 3.54 -15.37 0.60
N LEU A 158 3.58 -14.04 0.49
CA LEU A 158 2.87 -13.14 1.40
C LEU A 158 1.35 -13.22 1.21
N LEU A 159 0.87 -13.34 -0.03
CA LEU A 159 -0.54 -13.57 -0.36
C LEU A 159 -1.04 -14.88 0.26
N LYS A 160 -0.31 -15.97 0.09
CA LYS A 160 -0.67 -17.27 0.64
C LYS A 160 -0.76 -17.21 2.17
N GLN A 161 0.25 -16.66 2.83
CA GLN A 161 0.26 -16.48 4.28
C GLN A 161 -0.88 -15.57 4.76
N GLY A 162 -1.14 -14.47 4.05
CA GLY A 162 -2.24 -13.56 4.34
C GLY A 162 -3.60 -14.26 4.25
N ASN A 163 -3.82 -15.03 3.20
CA ASN A 163 -5.03 -15.82 3.01
C ASN A 163 -5.23 -16.86 4.11
N GLU A 164 -4.19 -17.59 4.50
CA GLU A 164 -4.25 -18.55 5.61
C GLU A 164 -4.63 -17.86 6.92
N THR A 165 -3.97 -16.75 7.25
CA THR A 165 -4.26 -15.97 8.45
C THR A 165 -5.71 -15.47 8.49
N LEU A 166 -6.23 -14.96 7.38
CA LEU A 166 -7.60 -14.46 7.28
C LEU A 166 -8.62 -15.61 7.42
N ARG A 167 -8.38 -16.76 6.80
CA ARG A 167 -9.25 -17.95 6.95
C ARG A 167 -9.32 -18.43 8.41
N GLU A 168 -8.19 -18.43 9.12
CA GLU A 168 -8.19 -18.73 10.55
C GLU A 168 -8.98 -17.73 11.37
N GLN A 169 -8.84 -16.43 11.09
CA GLN A 169 -9.59 -15.36 11.77
C GLN A 169 -11.10 -15.49 11.54
N ILE A 170 -11.52 -15.72 10.29
CA ILE A 170 -12.93 -15.94 9.91
C ILE A 170 -13.50 -17.15 10.66
N THR A 171 -12.75 -18.25 10.71
CA THR A 171 -13.17 -19.48 11.42
C THR A 171 -13.32 -19.23 12.93
N LYS A 172 -12.43 -18.46 13.54
CA LYS A 172 -12.51 -18.08 14.96
C LYS A 172 -13.71 -17.17 15.28
N GLN A 173 -14.07 -16.26 14.34
CA GLN A 173 -15.22 -15.38 14.51
C GLN A 173 -16.56 -16.10 14.32
N ASN A 174 -16.60 -17.16 13.47
CA ASN A 174 -17.80 -17.92 13.15
C ASN A 174 -17.66 -19.42 13.46
N PRO A 175 -17.52 -19.83 14.72
CA PRO A 175 -17.24 -21.24 15.09
C PRO A 175 -18.38 -22.22 14.73
N PHE A 176 -19.58 -21.74 14.37
CA PHE A 176 -20.75 -22.57 14.06
C PHE A 176 -20.94 -22.91 12.57
N GLN A 177 -20.13 -22.39 11.65
CA GLN A 177 -20.25 -22.74 10.22
C GLN A 177 -19.54 -24.05 9.84
N GLY A 178 -18.71 -24.63 10.72
CA GLY A 178 -17.95 -25.86 10.49
C GLY A 178 -18.70 -27.18 10.68
N ASN A 179 -19.94 -27.19 11.20
CA ASN A 179 -20.67 -28.42 11.61
C ASN A 179 -22.01 -28.65 10.88
N ARG A 180 -22.13 -28.22 9.63
CA ARG A 180 -23.29 -28.61 8.78
C ARG A 180 -22.86 -29.44 7.57
N LEU A 181 -22.28 -30.60 7.82
CA LEU A 181 -22.22 -31.74 6.89
C LEU A 181 -22.17 -33.02 7.73
N ASN A 182 -23.34 -33.44 8.19
CA ASN A 182 -23.71 -34.84 8.42
C ASN A 182 -25.18 -35.00 8.04
#